data_e59fd921ea89f5fbcb1c6d16f3777775
#
_entry.id   e59fd921ea89f5fbcb1c6d16f3777775
#
_cell.length_a   1.000
_cell.length_b   1.000
_cell.length_c   1.000
_cell.angle_alpha   90.00
_cell.angle_beta   90.00
_cell.angle_gamma   90.00
#
_symmetry.space_group_name_H-M   'P 1'
#
loop_
_entity.id
_entity.type
_entity.pdbx_description
1 polymer ?
#
loop_
_entity_poly.entity_id
_entity_poly.type
_entity_poly.pdbx_seq_one_letter_code
_entity_poly.pdbx_strand_id
1 'polypeptide(L)'
;MSEIDFVITWVDPSDTHWYSEKQKYSYEYKLDMNSEARYRDWGILKYWFRSVEKNAPWVNKVYFITEGHVPKWLNIDYEKIIVVKHADYIPEKFLPTFNSNTIELNLNRIETLSNSFVNFNDDMFINSPVEPKDFFENGLPKDSGVFSPIVPKRGSISSIALNNIEICLLYTSPSPRDG
;
A
#
# COMPACT_ATOMS: atom_id res chain seq x y z
N MET A 1 5.59 4.27 -23.98
CA MET A 1 4.73 3.84 -22.87
C MET A 1 5.11 4.68 -21.67
N SER A 2 4.14 5.10 -20.87
CA SER A 2 4.45 5.77 -19.59
C SER A 2 5.24 4.82 -18.70
N GLU A 3 6.20 5.35 -17.95
CA GLU A 3 6.92 4.59 -16.94
C GLU A 3 5.93 4.09 -15.90
N ILE A 4 6.11 2.85 -15.46
CA ILE A 4 5.27 2.22 -14.43
C ILE A 4 6.20 1.83 -13.28
N ASP A 5 5.89 2.34 -12.10
CA ASP A 5 6.57 2.01 -10.87
C ASP A 5 5.80 0.98 -10.06
N PHE A 6 6.53 0.18 -9.29
CA PHE A 6 5.93 -0.67 -8.28
C PHE A 6 6.17 -0.08 -6.90
N VAL A 7 5.17 -0.19 -6.06
CA VAL A 7 5.23 0.25 -4.67
C VAL A 7 4.98 -0.95 -3.77
N ILE A 8 5.78 -1.12 -2.75
CA ILE A 8 5.57 -2.12 -1.71
C ILE A 8 5.76 -1.50 -0.34
N THR A 9 4.80 -1.72 0.54
CA THR A 9 4.85 -1.29 1.93
C THR A 9 5.31 -2.44 2.82
N TRP A 10 6.17 -2.15 3.78
CA TRP A 10 6.67 -3.17 4.70
C TRP A 10 7.03 -2.57 6.06
N VAL A 11 6.83 -3.35 7.09
CA VAL A 11 7.24 -3.05 8.46
C VAL A 11 7.99 -4.23 9.05
N ASP A 12 9.04 -3.94 9.82
CA ASP A 12 9.74 -4.95 10.61
C ASP A 12 9.09 -5.08 11.99
N PRO A 13 8.33 -6.14 12.24
CA PRO A 13 7.70 -6.34 13.56
C PRO A 13 8.71 -6.67 14.65
N SER A 14 9.95 -7.03 14.31
CA SER A 14 11.03 -7.31 15.26
C SER A 14 11.75 -6.02 15.72
N ASP A 15 11.49 -4.89 15.07
CA ASP A 15 12.01 -3.59 15.50
C ASP A 15 11.36 -3.18 16.83
N THR A 16 12.16 -3.21 17.89
CA THR A 16 11.69 -2.92 19.26
C THR A 16 11.27 -1.48 19.44
N HIS A 17 11.89 -0.54 18.72
CA HIS A 17 11.52 0.87 18.77
C HIS A 17 10.14 1.07 18.13
N TRP A 18 9.95 0.58 16.91
CA TRP A 18 8.67 0.62 16.22
C TRP A 18 7.55 -0.04 17.05
N TYR A 19 7.82 -1.20 17.63
CA TYR A 19 6.85 -1.91 18.46
C TYR A 19 6.45 -1.10 19.70
N SER A 20 7.42 -0.46 20.37
CA SER A 20 7.16 0.36 21.55
C SER A 20 6.33 1.61 21.21
N GLU A 21 6.63 2.26 20.08
CA GLU A 21 5.84 3.40 19.61
C GLU A 21 4.41 2.97 19.29
N LYS A 22 4.23 1.87 18.54
CA LYS A 22 2.90 1.32 18.22
C LYS A 22 2.07 1.07 19.48
N GLN A 23 2.67 0.52 20.54
CA GLN A 23 1.96 0.25 21.79
C GLN A 23 1.38 1.52 22.45
N LYS A 24 2.03 2.66 22.33
CA LYS A 24 1.53 3.93 22.88
C LYS A 24 0.19 4.36 22.25
N TYR A 25 -0.03 4.00 20.99
CA TYR A 25 -1.24 4.34 20.22
C TYR A 25 -2.27 3.21 20.20
N SER A 26 -1.96 2.04 20.75
CA SER A 26 -2.85 0.87 20.73
C SER A 26 -3.92 0.86 21.82
N TYR A 27 -3.88 1.78 22.78
CA TYR A 27 -4.71 1.74 23.99
C TYR A 27 -6.22 1.92 23.75
N GLU A 28 -6.63 2.42 22.57
CA GLU A 28 -8.04 2.71 22.28
C GLU A 28 -8.71 1.72 21.30
N TYR A 29 -7.94 0.82 20.64
CA TYR A 29 -8.48 -0.07 19.64
C TYR A 29 -8.60 -1.52 20.13
N LYS A 30 -9.79 -2.09 19.93
CA LYS A 30 -10.14 -3.46 20.30
C LYS A 30 -9.12 -4.49 19.84
N LEU A 31 -8.83 -5.46 20.69
CA LEU A 31 -7.86 -6.54 20.56
C LEU A 31 -7.78 -7.25 19.19
N ASP A 32 -8.90 -7.36 18.46
CA ASP A 32 -8.96 -8.05 17.16
C ASP A 32 -8.23 -7.32 16.02
N MET A 33 -8.13 -5.97 16.10
CA MET A 33 -7.48 -5.16 15.06
C MET A 33 -5.96 -5.05 15.26
N ASN A 34 -5.45 -5.40 16.44
CA ASN A 34 -4.04 -5.31 16.85
C ASN A 34 -3.40 -6.67 17.12
N SER A 35 -3.95 -7.76 16.59
CA SER A 35 -3.39 -9.09 16.80
C SER A 35 -1.97 -9.19 16.22
N GLU A 36 -1.07 -9.86 16.94
CA GLU A 36 0.32 -10.12 16.49
C GLU A 36 0.36 -10.80 15.11
N ALA A 37 -0.67 -11.57 14.77
CA ALA A 37 -0.79 -12.25 13.49
C ALA A 37 -0.76 -11.30 12.29
N ARG A 38 -1.22 -10.05 12.45
CA ARG A 38 -1.25 -9.04 11.37
C ARG A 38 0.12 -8.47 11.03
N TYR A 39 1.06 -8.59 11.93
CA TYR A 39 2.42 -8.03 11.78
C TYR A 39 3.48 -9.11 11.71
N ARG A 40 3.07 -10.36 11.49
CA ARG A 40 4.00 -11.48 11.41
C ARG A 40 4.77 -11.42 10.09
N ASP A 41 6.07 -11.23 10.18
CA ASP A 41 6.97 -11.40 9.04
C ASP A 41 7.39 -12.88 8.90
N TRP A 42 7.12 -13.44 7.75
CA TRP A 42 7.53 -14.80 7.37
C TRP A 42 8.89 -14.84 6.68
N GLY A 43 9.59 -13.69 6.56
CA GLY A 43 10.83 -13.55 5.83
C GLY A 43 10.68 -13.74 4.33
N ILE A 44 9.46 -13.52 3.81
CA ILE A 44 9.14 -13.78 2.40
C ILE A 44 9.37 -12.57 1.49
N LEU A 45 9.54 -11.38 2.03
CA LEU A 45 9.72 -10.14 1.27
C LEU A 45 10.83 -10.23 0.22
N LYS A 46 11.94 -10.93 0.50
CA LYS A 46 13.02 -11.14 -0.47
C LYS A 46 12.58 -11.89 -1.73
N TYR A 47 11.55 -12.73 -1.62
CA TYR A 47 11.01 -13.45 -2.78
C TYR A 47 10.10 -12.55 -3.61
N TRP A 48 9.49 -11.54 -2.98
CA TRP A 48 8.77 -10.51 -3.71
C TRP A 48 9.72 -9.77 -4.67
N PHE A 49 10.84 -9.25 -4.19
CA PHE A 49 11.83 -8.58 -5.03
C PHE A 49 12.35 -9.47 -6.16
N ARG A 50 12.63 -10.75 -5.86
CA ARG A 50 13.03 -11.73 -6.88
C ARG A 50 11.93 -12.01 -7.90
N SER A 51 10.67 -12.00 -7.48
CA SER A 51 9.54 -12.19 -8.38
C SER A 51 9.40 -11.02 -9.35
N VAL A 52 9.60 -9.80 -8.88
CA VAL A 52 9.60 -8.59 -9.72
C VAL A 52 10.77 -8.64 -10.71
N GLU A 53 11.98 -8.88 -10.22
CA GLU A 53 13.18 -8.97 -11.08
C GLU A 53 13.00 -10.00 -12.21
N LYS A 54 12.45 -11.15 -11.87
CA LYS A 54 12.26 -12.26 -12.83
C LYS A 54 11.10 -12.05 -13.79
N ASN A 55 9.95 -11.60 -13.27
CA ASN A 55 8.66 -11.65 -13.98
C ASN A 55 8.20 -10.29 -14.50
N ALA A 56 8.79 -9.19 -14.00
CA ALA A 56 8.47 -7.82 -14.40
C ALA A 56 9.74 -6.96 -14.60
N PRO A 57 10.76 -7.40 -15.38
CA PRO A 57 12.03 -6.68 -15.53
C PRO A 57 11.88 -5.29 -16.16
N TRP A 58 10.76 -5.01 -16.78
CA TRP A 58 10.39 -3.75 -17.42
C TRP A 58 9.99 -2.65 -16.43
N VAL A 59 9.77 -2.98 -15.15
CA VAL A 59 9.41 -1.99 -14.11
C VAL A 59 10.48 -0.92 -14.03
N ASN A 60 10.04 0.34 -14.01
CA ASN A 60 10.93 1.49 -13.96
C ASN A 60 11.64 1.56 -12.61
N LYS A 61 10.90 1.77 -11.53
CA LYS A 61 11.42 1.82 -10.17
C LYS A 61 10.54 0.99 -9.22
N VAL A 62 11.14 0.58 -8.11
CA VAL A 62 10.47 -0.06 -6.99
C VAL A 62 10.59 0.86 -5.78
N TYR A 63 9.48 1.41 -5.34
CA TYR A 63 9.39 2.23 -4.15
C TYR A 63 9.14 1.34 -2.94
N PHE A 64 10.15 1.25 -2.08
CA PHE A 64 10.09 0.50 -0.84
C PHE A 64 9.71 1.43 0.30
N ILE A 65 8.45 1.33 0.75
CA ILE A 65 7.87 2.21 1.76
C ILE A 65 8.02 1.58 3.13
N THR A 66 8.62 2.31 4.07
CA THR A 66 8.91 1.82 5.42
C THR A 66 8.93 2.97 6.43
N GLU A 67 8.88 2.64 7.73
CA GLU A 67 9.07 3.62 8.81
C GLU A 67 10.54 4.09 8.92
N GLY A 68 11.48 3.40 8.28
CA GLY A 68 12.91 3.74 8.28
C GLY A 68 13.82 2.54 8.44
N HIS A 69 13.26 1.38 8.77
CA HIS A 69 14.02 0.14 8.81
C HIS A 69 14.12 -0.49 7.42
N VAL A 70 15.27 -1.08 7.13
CA VAL A 70 15.55 -1.71 5.84
C VAL A 70 16.16 -3.09 6.10
N PRO A 71 15.67 -4.14 5.41
CA PRO A 71 16.23 -5.47 5.54
C PRO A 71 17.71 -5.49 5.14
N LYS A 72 18.57 -6.14 5.92
CA LYS A 72 20.03 -6.21 5.67
C LYS A 72 20.40 -6.84 4.31
N TRP A 73 19.52 -7.65 3.75
CA TRP A 73 19.74 -8.31 2.46
C TRP A 73 19.36 -7.43 1.26
N LEU A 74 18.63 -6.32 1.47
CA LEU A 74 18.20 -5.43 0.39
C LEU A 74 19.35 -4.50 -0.01
N ASN A 75 19.76 -4.56 -1.28
CA ASN A 75 20.72 -3.63 -1.84
C ASN A 75 20.01 -2.31 -2.20
N ILE A 76 20.06 -1.33 -1.30
CA ILE A 76 19.44 -0.01 -1.49
C ILE A 76 20.18 0.88 -2.50
N ASP A 77 21.41 0.54 -2.87
CA ASP A 77 22.19 1.27 -3.88
C ASP A 77 21.85 0.81 -5.31
N TYR A 78 20.96 -0.18 -5.44
CA TYR A 78 20.51 -0.61 -6.76
C TYR A 78 19.61 0.46 -7.39
N GLU A 79 19.97 0.90 -8.59
CA GLU A 79 19.36 2.05 -9.26
C GLU A 79 17.83 2.04 -9.39
N LYS A 80 17.22 0.84 -9.36
CA LYS A 80 15.75 0.69 -9.43
C LYS A 80 15.07 0.73 -8.07
N ILE A 81 15.79 0.71 -6.96
CA ILE A 81 15.22 0.72 -5.61
C ILE A 81 15.22 2.15 -5.06
N ILE A 82 14.05 2.60 -4.65
CA ILE A 82 13.87 3.89 -3.96
C ILE A 82 13.28 3.60 -2.58
N VAL A 83 14.04 3.86 -1.53
CA VAL A 83 13.55 3.73 -0.17
C VAL A 83 12.89 5.05 0.24
N VAL A 84 11.64 4.97 0.70
CA VAL A 84 10.86 6.14 1.13
C VAL A 84 10.33 5.89 2.53
N LYS A 85 10.55 6.84 3.42
CA LYS A 85 10.03 6.79 4.80
C LYS A 85 8.66 7.42 4.86
N HIS A 86 7.84 7.00 5.80
CA HIS A 86 6.53 7.61 6.04
C HIS A 86 6.64 9.13 6.23
N ALA A 87 7.66 9.59 6.95
CA ALA A 87 7.89 11.01 7.20
C ALA A 87 8.25 11.83 5.96
N ASP A 88 8.69 11.19 4.88
CA ASP A 88 9.10 11.89 3.66
C ASP A 88 7.90 12.40 2.83
N TYR A 89 6.70 11.82 3.03
CA TYR A 89 5.54 12.16 2.21
C TYR A 89 4.20 12.28 2.98
N ILE A 90 4.11 11.71 4.18
CA ILE A 90 2.88 11.81 5.00
C ILE A 90 2.95 13.10 5.84
N PRO A 91 1.91 13.95 5.82
CA PRO A 91 1.88 15.15 6.67
C PRO A 91 2.08 14.83 8.15
N GLU A 92 2.90 15.63 8.84
CA GLU A 92 3.29 15.43 10.23
C GLU A 92 2.11 15.18 11.18
N LYS A 93 0.99 15.86 10.96
CA LYS A 93 -0.23 15.69 11.78
C LYS A 93 -0.85 14.28 11.74
N PHE A 94 -0.42 13.42 10.82
CA PHE A 94 -0.85 12.04 10.69
C PHE A 94 0.23 11.04 11.12
N LEU A 95 1.36 11.52 11.64
CA LEU A 95 2.49 10.71 12.10
C LEU A 95 2.56 10.69 13.64
N PRO A 96 3.08 9.61 14.23
CA PRO A 96 3.36 8.33 13.59
C PRO A 96 2.06 7.61 13.19
N THR A 97 2.13 6.82 12.12
CA THR A 97 0.98 6.03 11.67
C THR A 97 1.31 4.54 11.63
N PHE A 98 0.35 3.73 12.10
CA PHE A 98 0.40 2.26 12.08
C PHE A 98 -0.77 1.69 11.26
N ASN A 99 -1.35 2.53 10.41
CA ASN A 99 -2.49 2.21 9.58
C ASN A 99 -2.08 2.20 8.10
N SER A 100 -2.14 1.02 7.46
CA SER A 100 -1.81 0.85 6.05
C SER A 100 -2.61 1.79 5.14
N ASN A 101 -3.89 2.01 5.43
CA ASN A 101 -4.72 2.92 4.63
C ASN A 101 -4.17 4.36 4.64
N THR A 102 -3.67 4.84 5.79
CA THR A 102 -3.04 6.17 5.88
C THR A 102 -1.77 6.22 5.03
N ILE A 103 -0.96 5.16 5.05
CA ILE A 103 0.27 5.03 4.27
C ILE A 103 -0.07 5.07 2.77
N GLU A 104 -1.01 4.23 2.34
CA GLU A 104 -1.39 4.05 0.94
C GLU A 104 -2.09 5.28 0.35
N LEU A 105 -3.01 5.90 1.08
CA LEU A 105 -3.75 7.08 0.63
C LEU A 105 -2.88 8.32 0.44
N ASN A 106 -1.66 8.34 0.97
CA ASN A 106 -0.72 9.43 0.80
C ASN A 106 0.36 9.16 -0.26
N LEU A 107 0.40 7.99 -0.92
CA LEU A 107 1.41 7.65 -1.93
C LEU A 107 1.51 8.67 -3.06
N ASN A 108 0.40 9.30 -3.44
CA ASN A 108 0.36 10.36 -4.45
C ASN A 108 1.14 11.62 -4.07
N ARG A 109 1.65 11.72 -2.85
CA ARG A 109 2.50 12.83 -2.37
C ARG A 109 3.99 12.56 -2.57
N ILE A 110 4.37 11.38 -3.01
CA ILE A 110 5.75 11.07 -3.37
C ILE A 110 6.04 11.70 -4.72
N GLU A 111 6.77 12.81 -4.74
CA GLU A 111 6.99 13.63 -5.93
C GLU A 111 7.65 12.88 -7.10
N THR A 112 8.50 11.89 -6.77
CA THR A 112 9.25 11.12 -7.77
C THR A 112 8.52 9.88 -8.25
N LEU A 113 7.36 9.55 -7.67
CA LEU A 113 6.55 8.41 -8.08
C LEU A 113 5.84 8.70 -9.41
N SER A 114 5.93 7.78 -10.35
CA SER A 114 5.23 7.89 -11.64
C SER A 114 3.72 7.98 -11.45
N ASN A 115 3.03 8.67 -12.36
CA ASN A 115 1.56 8.74 -12.36
C ASN A 115 0.90 7.36 -12.53
N SER A 116 1.62 6.42 -13.17
CA SER A 116 1.20 5.03 -13.28
C SER A 116 2.03 4.19 -12.34
N PHE A 117 1.41 3.67 -11.29
CA PHE A 117 2.09 2.76 -10.36
C PHE A 117 1.17 1.64 -9.91
N VAL A 118 1.77 0.54 -9.45
CA VAL A 118 1.04 -0.61 -8.89
C VAL A 118 1.48 -0.79 -7.43
N ASN A 119 0.52 -0.74 -6.52
CA ASN A 119 0.77 -0.95 -5.09
C ASN A 119 0.57 -2.43 -4.74
N PHE A 120 1.53 -3.01 -4.02
CA PHE A 120 1.53 -4.39 -3.57
C PHE A 120 1.50 -4.48 -2.05
N ASN A 121 0.74 -5.44 -1.55
CA ASN A 121 0.96 -5.93 -0.19
C ASN A 121 2.20 -6.83 -0.16
N ASP A 122 2.85 -6.93 0.99
CA ASP A 122 4.08 -7.71 1.21
C ASP A 122 3.91 -9.23 1.09
N ASP A 123 2.66 -9.71 1.01
CA ASP A 123 2.26 -11.11 0.81
C ASP A 123 1.76 -11.44 -0.61
N MET A 124 1.80 -10.47 -1.55
CA MET A 124 1.36 -10.67 -2.94
C MET A 124 2.56 -10.81 -3.88
N PHE A 125 2.61 -11.88 -4.67
CA PHE A 125 3.74 -12.19 -5.53
C PHE A 125 3.35 -12.31 -6.99
N ILE A 126 4.29 -11.94 -7.89
CA ILE A 126 4.15 -12.15 -9.33
C ILE A 126 4.70 -13.53 -9.69
N ASN A 127 3.84 -14.51 -9.88
CA ASN A 127 4.23 -15.91 -10.05
C ASN A 127 4.59 -16.29 -11.49
N SER A 128 4.24 -15.45 -12.47
CA SER A 128 4.54 -15.65 -13.90
C SER A 128 4.93 -14.34 -14.55
N PRO A 129 5.61 -14.36 -15.72
CA PRO A 129 5.91 -13.14 -16.45
C PRO A 129 4.66 -12.30 -16.73
N VAL A 130 4.76 -11.01 -16.50
CA VAL A 130 3.72 -10.01 -16.75
C VAL A 130 4.26 -8.90 -17.64
N GLU A 131 3.34 -8.24 -18.35
CA GLU A 131 3.65 -7.12 -19.22
C GLU A 131 2.94 -5.84 -18.74
N PRO A 132 3.40 -4.64 -19.13
CA PRO A 132 2.73 -3.37 -18.80
C PRO A 132 1.23 -3.36 -19.11
N LYS A 133 0.82 -4.00 -20.21
CA LYS A 133 -0.57 -4.12 -20.64
C LYS A 133 -1.46 -4.92 -19.69
N ASP A 134 -0.87 -5.72 -18.77
CA ASP A 134 -1.63 -6.48 -17.78
C ASP A 134 -2.16 -5.57 -16.67
N PHE A 135 -1.51 -4.42 -16.48
CA PHE A 135 -1.86 -3.44 -15.43
C PHE A 135 -2.54 -2.20 -15.99
N PHE A 136 -2.14 -1.75 -17.19
CA PHE A 136 -2.64 -0.52 -17.80
C PHE A 136 -2.96 -0.70 -19.27
N GLU A 137 -4.03 -0.06 -19.71
CA GLU A 137 -4.45 -0.02 -21.12
C GLU A 137 -4.88 1.41 -21.47
N ASN A 138 -4.30 1.97 -22.55
CA ASN A 138 -4.56 3.34 -22.99
C ASN A 138 -4.35 4.42 -21.89
N GLY A 139 -3.39 4.18 -20.98
CA GLY A 139 -3.08 5.08 -19.86
C GLY A 139 -4.05 4.95 -18.67
N LEU A 140 -4.99 4.05 -18.71
CA LEU A 140 -5.92 3.76 -17.62
C LEU A 140 -5.55 2.44 -16.91
N PRO A 141 -5.71 2.36 -15.58
CA PRO A 141 -5.51 1.11 -14.87
C PRO A 141 -6.55 0.08 -15.30
N LYS A 142 -6.13 -1.18 -15.40
CA LYS A 142 -7.01 -2.31 -15.62
C LYS A 142 -7.51 -2.86 -14.30
N ASP A 143 -8.80 -3.07 -14.22
CA ASP A 143 -9.44 -3.65 -13.05
C ASP A 143 -10.34 -4.82 -13.47
N SER A 144 -10.67 -5.67 -12.50
CA SER A 144 -11.59 -6.79 -12.67
C SER A 144 -12.86 -6.52 -11.89
N GLY A 145 -13.99 -6.52 -12.60
CA GLY A 145 -15.29 -6.42 -11.97
C GLY A 145 -15.61 -7.68 -11.14
N VAL A 146 -15.69 -7.52 -9.83
CA VAL A 146 -16.07 -8.61 -8.91
C VAL A 146 -17.27 -8.16 -8.09
N PHE A 147 -18.32 -8.98 -8.09
CA PHE A 147 -19.45 -8.79 -7.19
C PHE A 147 -19.13 -9.42 -5.83
N SER A 148 -19.05 -8.57 -4.79
CA SER A 148 -18.86 -9.03 -3.42
C SER A 148 -20.00 -8.49 -2.53
N PRO A 149 -20.67 -9.35 -1.74
CA PRO A 149 -21.67 -8.87 -0.79
C PRO A 149 -21.00 -8.06 0.31
N ILE A 150 -21.51 -6.87 0.55
CA ILE A 150 -21.07 -6.04 1.67
C ILE A 150 -22.00 -6.35 2.85
N VAL A 151 -21.46 -7.01 3.88
CA VAL A 151 -22.17 -7.23 5.13
C VAL A 151 -21.78 -6.12 6.11
N PRO A 152 -22.62 -5.11 6.32
CA PRO A 152 -22.26 -4.00 7.20
C PRO A 152 -22.16 -4.47 8.65
N LYS A 153 -20.98 -4.23 9.24
CA LYS A 153 -20.74 -4.46 10.66
C LYS A 153 -20.01 -3.25 11.22
N ARG A 154 -20.65 -2.55 12.16
CA ARG A 154 -20.09 -1.35 12.77
C ARG A 154 -18.71 -1.64 13.39
N GLY A 155 -17.72 -0.80 13.04
CA GLY A 155 -16.34 -0.94 13.52
C GLY A 155 -15.54 -2.10 12.89
N SER A 156 -16.01 -2.66 11.77
CA SER A 156 -15.27 -3.67 11.01
C SER A 156 -14.72 -3.10 9.69
N ILE A 157 -13.89 -3.88 9.02
CA ILE A 157 -13.33 -3.53 7.71
C ILE A 157 -14.41 -3.29 6.63
N SER A 158 -15.58 -3.89 6.76
CA SER A 158 -16.71 -3.65 5.85
C SER A 158 -17.23 -2.21 5.91
N SER A 159 -16.94 -1.46 6.98
CA SER A 159 -17.24 -0.02 7.06
C SER A 159 -16.48 0.79 6.02
N ILE A 160 -15.29 0.35 5.62
CA ILE A 160 -14.47 1.02 4.58
C ILE A 160 -15.23 1.00 3.25
N ALA A 161 -15.77 -0.16 2.86
CA ALA A 161 -16.52 -0.30 1.61
C ALA A 161 -17.78 0.58 1.60
N LEU A 162 -18.48 0.70 2.74
CA LEU A 162 -19.63 1.58 2.86
C LEU A 162 -19.25 3.05 2.74
N ASN A 163 -18.17 3.47 3.40
CA ASN A 163 -17.65 4.84 3.31
C ASN A 163 -17.22 5.18 1.88
N ASN A 164 -16.59 4.24 1.17
CA ASN A 164 -16.22 4.43 -0.23
C ASN A 164 -17.44 4.62 -1.14
N ILE A 165 -18.51 3.87 -0.91
CA ILE A 165 -19.77 4.04 -1.64
C ILE A 165 -20.37 5.41 -1.32
N GLU A 166 -20.38 5.84 -0.07
CA GLU A 166 -20.89 7.14 0.35
C GLU A 166 -20.13 8.27 -0.35
N ILE A 167 -18.81 8.23 -0.35
CA ILE A 167 -17.95 9.18 -1.07
C ILE A 167 -18.26 9.17 -2.58
N CYS A 168 -18.35 7.99 -3.19
CA CYS A 168 -18.70 7.86 -4.60
C CYS A 168 -20.04 8.53 -4.92
N LEU A 169 -21.04 8.35 -4.08
CA LEU A 169 -22.37 8.95 -4.25
C LEU A 169 -22.35 10.48 -4.09
N LEU A 170 -21.45 11.05 -3.28
CA LEU A 170 -21.29 12.51 -3.18
C LEU A 170 -20.84 13.15 -4.52
N TYR A 171 -20.06 12.41 -5.33
CA TYR A 171 -19.57 12.90 -6.63
C TYR A 171 -20.46 12.52 -7.81
N THR A 172 -21.24 11.45 -7.69
CA THR A 172 -22.02 10.89 -8.81
C THR A 172 -23.53 11.15 -8.71
N SER A 173 -24.04 11.49 -7.54
CA SER A 173 -25.45 11.85 -7.38
C SER A 173 -25.68 13.30 -7.83
N PRO A 174 -26.74 13.58 -8.59
CA PRO A 174 -27.11 14.95 -8.93
C PRO A 174 -27.38 15.72 -7.64
N SER A 175 -26.82 16.93 -7.55
CA SER A 175 -27.07 17.83 -6.43
C SER A 175 -28.56 18.19 -6.38
N PRO A 176 -29.19 18.19 -5.18
CA PRO A 176 -30.56 18.69 -5.04
C PRO A 176 -30.74 20.17 -5.47
N ARG A 177 -29.62 20.86 -5.76
CA ARG A 177 -29.64 22.27 -6.22
C ARG A 177 -29.63 22.41 -7.74
N ASP A 178 -29.48 21.31 -8.48
CA ASP A 178 -29.42 21.28 -9.94
C ASP A 178 -30.77 20.90 -10.58
N GLY A 179 -31.84 20.93 -9.80
CA GLY A 179 -33.24 20.71 -10.20
C GLY A 179 -34.06 21.96 -10.09
#